data_5fb20d384fbddd09d4796d2c7aa7ddad
#
_entry.id   5fb20d384fbddd09d4796d2c7aa7ddad
#
_cell.length_a   1.000
_cell.length_b   1.000
_cell.length_c   1.000
_cell.angle_alpha   90.00
_cell.angle_beta   90.00
_cell.angle_gamma   90.00
#
_symmetry.space_group_name_H-M   'P 1'
#
loop_
_entity.id
_entity.type
_entity.pdbx_description
1 polymer ?
#
loop_
_entity_poly.entity_id
_entity_poly.type
_entity_poly.pdbx_seq_one_letter_code
_entity_poly.pdbx_strand_id
1 'polypeptide(L)'
;SSTTKFTTNKKQKIGQTVTITKADHDRVLTALRTIDWSEAKNTSRRNVIRTEDRETLKTNQGKPYCQSFIFGQNMKDPNGKMSWWSTEYPNQYVVLQETATKYVPEFSYTHITLNRNLRCKRHRDKGNLGPSFIAGFGPFKGGALIVEREGGGGEREFDVRSKLVSFNGATQAHETKPYTGERFTVVYYTSTIKPASHARGAAEDTVQPSKNISNRFQQMKSKLANKKKR
;
A
#
# COMPACT_ATOMS: atom_id res chain seq x y z
N SER A 1 -30.24 -16.95 9.10
CA SER A 1 -29.79 -15.58 8.78
C SER A 1 -28.94 -15.05 9.92
N SER A 2 -27.62 -15.09 9.76
CA SER A 2 -26.66 -14.55 10.72
C SER A 2 -26.28 -13.14 10.28
N THR A 3 -26.89 -12.15 10.89
CA THR A 3 -26.56 -10.73 10.71
C THR A 3 -25.27 -10.46 11.52
N THR A 4 -24.14 -10.41 10.86
CA THR A 4 -22.89 -9.95 11.47
C THR A 4 -23.03 -8.47 11.82
N LYS A 5 -23.27 -8.18 13.09
CA LYS A 5 -23.26 -6.81 13.63
C LYS A 5 -21.84 -6.28 13.53
N PHE A 6 -21.63 -5.33 12.61
CA PHE A 6 -20.41 -4.50 12.63
C PHE A 6 -20.42 -3.71 13.94
N THR A 7 -19.55 -4.08 14.87
CA THR A 7 -19.29 -3.34 16.08
C THR A 7 -18.75 -1.95 15.70
N THR A 8 -19.40 -0.93 16.20
CA THR A 8 -19.04 0.48 16.02
C THR A 8 -17.59 0.68 16.46
N ASN A 9 -16.72 0.98 15.49
CA ASN A 9 -15.31 1.32 15.71
C ASN A 9 -15.22 2.42 16.77
N LYS A 10 -14.52 2.15 17.88
CA LYS A 10 -14.00 3.22 18.75
C LYS A 10 -13.28 4.22 17.84
N LYS A 11 -13.70 5.49 17.89
CA LYS A 11 -13.14 6.57 17.06
C LYS A 11 -11.61 6.57 17.20
N GLN A 12 -10.91 6.06 16.18
CA GLN A 12 -9.45 6.01 16.17
C GLN A 12 -8.91 7.45 16.28
N LYS A 13 -8.09 7.70 17.27
CA LYS A 13 -7.57 9.05 17.54
C LYS A 13 -6.58 9.45 16.44
N ILE A 14 -6.87 10.53 15.72
CA ILE A 14 -5.97 11.12 14.71
C ILE A 14 -4.73 11.72 15.40
N GLY A 15 -3.55 11.55 14.77
CA GLY A 15 -2.26 12.01 15.30
C GLY A 15 -1.66 11.11 16.38
N GLN A 16 -2.21 9.90 16.55
CA GLN A 16 -1.59 8.86 17.39
C GLN A 16 -0.27 8.40 16.77
N THR A 17 0.72 8.15 17.61
CA THR A 17 2.00 7.57 17.22
C THR A 17 2.29 6.35 18.07
N VAL A 18 2.62 5.21 17.42
CA VAL A 18 2.98 3.95 18.07
C VAL A 18 4.37 3.51 17.57
N THR A 19 5.32 3.35 18.49
CA THR A 19 6.69 2.97 18.14
C THR A 19 6.77 1.47 17.86
N ILE A 20 7.38 1.11 16.74
CA ILE A 20 7.69 -0.25 16.32
C ILE A 20 9.06 -0.64 16.93
N THR A 21 9.17 -1.83 17.51
CA THR A 21 10.46 -2.31 18.04
C THR A 21 11.49 -2.47 16.93
N LYS A 22 12.78 -2.42 17.30
CA LYS A 22 13.86 -2.65 16.31
C LYS A 22 13.74 -4.00 15.63
N ALA A 23 13.43 -5.05 16.36
CA ALA A 23 13.28 -6.41 15.80
C ALA A 23 12.16 -6.48 14.76
N ASP A 24 10.99 -5.87 15.04
CA ASP A 24 9.89 -5.84 14.08
C ASP A 24 10.18 -4.91 12.90
N HIS A 25 10.86 -3.79 13.13
CA HIS A 25 11.36 -2.93 12.04
C HIS A 25 12.25 -3.71 11.08
N ASP A 26 13.25 -4.43 11.61
CA ASP A 26 14.19 -5.20 10.79
C ASP A 26 13.47 -6.35 10.05
N ARG A 27 12.49 -6.99 10.70
CA ARG A 27 11.66 -8.02 10.09
C ARG A 27 10.83 -7.49 8.92
N VAL A 28 10.16 -6.35 9.09
CA VAL A 28 9.38 -5.71 8.02
C VAL A 28 10.30 -5.23 6.91
N LEU A 29 11.43 -4.59 7.24
CA LEU A 29 12.40 -4.13 6.24
C LEU A 29 12.96 -5.29 5.40
N THR A 30 13.28 -6.42 6.03
CA THR A 30 13.70 -7.63 5.32
C THR A 30 12.61 -8.10 4.36
N ALA A 31 11.36 -8.19 4.80
CA ALA A 31 10.23 -8.56 3.94
C ALA A 31 10.07 -7.60 2.76
N LEU A 32 10.18 -6.28 2.97
CA LEU A 32 10.07 -5.29 1.90
C LEU A 32 11.22 -5.38 0.88
N ARG A 33 12.44 -5.75 1.31
CA ARG A 33 13.60 -5.90 0.42
C ARG A 33 13.56 -7.18 -0.42
N THR A 34 12.77 -8.18 -0.05
CA THR A 34 12.59 -9.41 -0.85
C THR A 34 11.57 -9.27 -1.98
N ILE A 35 10.84 -8.15 -2.05
CA ILE A 35 9.93 -7.85 -3.14
C ILE A 35 10.72 -7.43 -4.40
N ASP A 36 10.30 -7.92 -5.57
CA ASP A 36 10.83 -7.40 -6.84
C ASP A 36 10.18 -6.06 -7.20
N TRP A 37 10.86 -4.98 -6.82
CA TRP A 37 10.40 -3.62 -7.05
C TRP A 37 10.48 -3.17 -8.52
N SER A 38 11.09 -3.94 -9.41
CA SER A 38 11.11 -3.63 -10.85
C SER A 38 9.69 -3.72 -11.48
N GLU A 39 8.81 -4.51 -10.87
CA GLU A 39 7.40 -4.66 -11.27
C GLU A 39 6.48 -3.58 -10.68
N ALA A 40 6.94 -2.82 -9.71
CA ALA A 40 6.17 -1.80 -8.98
C ALA A 40 5.93 -0.53 -9.82
N LYS A 41 5.19 -0.64 -10.92
CA LYS A 41 4.93 0.49 -11.83
C LYS A 41 3.49 0.99 -11.69
N ASN A 42 3.20 1.68 -10.58
CA ASN A 42 1.86 2.22 -10.32
C ASN A 42 1.66 3.58 -11.03
N THR A 43 1.00 3.55 -12.17
CA THR A 43 0.67 4.75 -12.96
C THR A 43 -0.60 5.46 -12.50
N SER A 44 -1.43 4.82 -11.68
CA SER A 44 -2.69 5.43 -11.19
C SER A 44 -2.43 6.55 -10.17
N ARG A 45 -1.30 6.50 -9.46
CA ARG A 45 -0.90 7.49 -8.46
C ARG A 45 -0.01 8.62 -9.01
N ARG A 46 0.00 8.86 -10.31
CA ARG A 46 0.81 9.90 -10.96
C ARG A 46 0.56 11.32 -10.41
N ASN A 47 -0.60 11.56 -9.83
CA ASN A 47 -0.96 12.84 -9.22
C ASN A 47 -0.19 13.16 -7.94
N VAL A 48 0.38 12.16 -7.25
CA VAL A 48 1.19 12.36 -6.04
C VAL A 48 2.69 12.46 -6.34
N ILE A 49 3.12 12.11 -7.57
CA ILE A 49 4.52 12.16 -7.99
C ILE A 49 4.93 13.63 -8.18
N ARG A 50 6.09 14.01 -7.67
CA ARG A 50 6.68 15.33 -7.90
C ARG A 50 7.09 15.49 -9.37
N THR A 51 7.12 16.72 -9.85
CA THR A 51 7.44 17.02 -11.26
C THR A 51 8.83 16.51 -11.63
N GLU A 52 9.81 16.73 -10.75
CA GLU A 52 11.20 16.28 -10.91
C GLU A 52 11.31 14.75 -11.04
N ASP A 53 10.50 13.98 -10.30
CA ASP A 53 10.54 12.52 -10.32
C ASP A 53 9.83 11.92 -11.56
N ARG A 54 8.96 12.69 -12.22
CA ARG A 54 8.21 12.24 -13.39
C ARG A 54 9.10 11.99 -14.61
N GLU A 55 10.21 12.70 -14.71
CA GLU A 55 11.13 12.56 -15.82
C GLU A 55 12.01 11.31 -15.69
N THR A 56 12.32 10.90 -14.46
CA THR A 56 13.20 9.75 -14.18
C THR A 56 12.45 8.42 -14.11
N LEU A 57 11.17 8.43 -13.66
CA LEU A 57 10.35 7.24 -13.48
C LEU A 57 9.26 7.17 -14.56
N LYS A 58 9.60 6.66 -15.75
CA LYS A 58 8.67 6.49 -16.87
C LYS A 58 8.56 5.02 -17.29
N THR A 59 7.35 4.59 -17.63
CA THR A 59 7.11 3.30 -18.29
C THR A 59 7.64 3.32 -19.72
N ASN A 60 7.70 2.17 -20.38
CA ASN A 60 8.05 2.06 -21.82
C ASN A 60 7.12 2.88 -22.74
N GLN A 61 5.92 3.28 -22.23
CA GLN A 61 4.98 4.13 -22.93
C GLN A 61 5.10 5.62 -22.52
N GLY A 62 6.17 6.00 -21.81
CA GLY A 62 6.42 7.38 -21.36
C GLY A 62 5.51 7.84 -20.21
N LYS A 63 4.71 6.95 -19.60
CA LYS A 63 3.81 7.32 -18.48
C LYS A 63 4.57 7.37 -17.16
N PRO A 64 4.48 8.48 -16.39
CA PRO A 64 5.08 8.55 -15.06
C PRO A 64 4.50 7.47 -14.13
N TYR A 65 5.33 6.85 -13.31
CA TYR A 65 4.89 5.88 -12.30
C TYR A 65 5.61 6.08 -10.97
N CYS A 66 5.02 5.60 -9.89
CA CYS A 66 5.71 5.43 -8.61
C CYS A 66 5.96 3.95 -8.34
N GLN A 67 7.09 3.64 -7.66
CA GLN A 67 7.38 2.29 -7.17
C GLN A 67 6.43 2.01 -5.99
N SER A 68 5.27 1.41 -6.32
CA SER A 68 4.21 1.19 -5.33
C SER A 68 3.41 -0.07 -5.66
N PHE A 69 3.13 -0.87 -4.62
CA PHE A 69 2.21 -2.01 -4.65
C PHE A 69 1.00 -1.73 -3.76
N ILE A 70 -0.14 -2.34 -4.08
CA ILE A 70 -1.33 -2.33 -3.23
C ILE A 70 -1.70 -3.77 -2.88
N PHE A 71 -1.60 -4.09 -1.59
CA PHE A 71 -1.97 -5.35 -1.00
C PHE A 71 -3.36 -5.24 -0.35
N GLY A 72 -3.97 -6.37 -0.03
CA GLY A 72 -5.32 -6.43 0.54
C GLY A 72 -6.38 -6.63 -0.53
N GLN A 73 -7.53 -6.00 -0.39
CA GLN A 73 -8.63 -6.18 -1.33
C GLN A 73 -8.31 -5.59 -2.71
N ASN A 74 -8.80 -6.25 -3.75
CA ASN A 74 -8.72 -5.71 -5.10
C ASN A 74 -9.76 -4.59 -5.29
N MET A 75 -9.29 -3.37 -5.46
CA MET A 75 -10.14 -2.18 -5.65
C MET A 75 -11.08 -2.25 -6.87
N LYS A 76 -10.84 -3.17 -7.80
CA LYS A 76 -11.65 -3.35 -9.01
C LYS A 76 -12.63 -4.52 -8.91
N ASP A 77 -12.56 -5.32 -7.85
CA ASP A 77 -13.42 -6.49 -7.68
C ASP A 77 -14.47 -6.22 -6.60
N PRO A 78 -15.75 -6.13 -6.98
CA PRO A 78 -16.85 -5.87 -6.05
C PRO A 78 -17.08 -7.03 -5.05
N ASN A 79 -16.57 -8.23 -5.35
CA ASN A 79 -16.70 -9.40 -4.49
C ASN A 79 -15.58 -9.48 -3.43
N GLY A 80 -14.72 -8.48 -3.33
CA GLY A 80 -13.67 -8.39 -2.32
C GLY A 80 -12.53 -9.39 -2.49
N LYS A 81 -12.29 -9.90 -3.70
CA LYS A 81 -11.12 -10.73 -3.97
C LYS A 81 -9.84 -10.01 -3.58
N MET A 82 -8.86 -10.78 -3.18
CA MET A 82 -7.53 -10.24 -2.85
C MET A 82 -6.84 -9.66 -4.08
N SER A 83 -6.03 -8.63 -3.88
CA SER A 83 -5.17 -8.09 -4.92
C SER A 83 -4.17 -9.17 -5.36
N TRP A 84 -3.80 -9.14 -6.65
CA TRP A 84 -2.80 -10.06 -7.20
C TRP A 84 -1.48 -10.02 -6.41
N TRP A 85 -1.05 -8.85 -5.99
CA TRP A 85 0.17 -8.66 -5.21
C TRP A 85 0.16 -9.36 -3.86
N SER A 86 -1.00 -9.46 -3.20
CA SER A 86 -1.14 -10.21 -1.94
C SER A 86 -0.96 -11.70 -2.12
N THR A 87 -1.29 -12.23 -3.31
CA THR A 87 -1.10 -13.65 -3.65
C THR A 87 0.29 -13.93 -4.20
N GLU A 88 0.93 -12.98 -4.83
CA GLU A 88 2.31 -13.09 -5.36
C GLU A 88 3.35 -13.01 -4.22
N TYR A 89 3.09 -12.18 -3.20
CA TYR A 89 3.98 -11.98 -2.05
C TYR A 89 3.29 -12.34 -0.72
N PRO A 90 2.83 -13.59 -0.53
CA PRO A 90 2.03 -13.97 0.62
C PRO A 90 2.78 -13.83 1.95
N ASN A 91 4.07 -14.17 1.99
CA ASN A 91 4.87 -14.06 3.21
C ASN A 91 5.05 -12.60 3.65
N GLN A 92 5.28 -11.68 2.70
CA GLN A 92 5.38 -10.25 2.95
C GLN A 92 4.03 -9.69 3.43
N TYR A 93 2.94 -10.13 2.82
CA TYR A 93 1.60 -9.74 3.23
C TYR A 93 1.29 -10.17 4.67
N VAL A 94 1.64 -11.40 5.05
CA VAL A 94 1.49 -11.90 6.44
C VAL A 94 2.29 -11.05 7.42
N VAL A 95 3.57 -10.76 7.15
CA VAL A 95 4.42 -9.93 8.01
C VAL A 95 3.79 -8.54 8.25
N LEU A 96 3.20 -7.94 7.22
CA LEU A 96 2.54 -6.64 7.32
C LEU A 96 1.25 -6.70 8.15
N GLN A 97 0.45 -7.77 7.99
CA GLN A 97 -0.76 -7.99 8.77
C GLN A 97 -0.45 -8.22 10.26
N GLU A 98 0.54 -9.05 10.56
CA GLU A 98 1.00 -9.30 11.94
C GLU A 98 1.51 -8.01 12.60
N THR A 99 2.21 -7.16 11.84
CA THR A 99 2.66 -5.86 12.34
C THR A 99 1.47 -4.97 12.71
N ALA A 100 0.46 -4.86 11.85
CA ALA A 100 -0.74 -4.08 12.17
C ALA A 100 -1.48 -4.67 13.39
N THR A 101 -1.68 -5.99 13.42
CA THR A 101 -2.35 -6.68 14.54
C THR A 101 -1.63 -6.46 15.86
N LYS A 102 -0.29 -6.45 15.86
CA LYS A 102 0.52 -6.25 17.06
C LYS A 102 0.45 -4.82 17.60
N TYR A 103 0.53 -3.82 16.72
CA TYR A 103 0.73 -2.42 17.14
C TYR A 103 -0.54 -1.58 17.12
N VAL A 104 -1.53 -1.95 16.29
CA VAL A 104 -2.82 -1.25 16.15
C VAL A 104 -3.98 -2.25 16.03
N PRO A 105 -4.18 -3.14 17.03
CA PRO A 105 -5.12 -4.26 16.96
C PRO A 105 -6.58 -3.84 16.73
N GLU A 106 -6.95 -2.65 17.21
CA GLU A 106 -8.31 -2.11 17.06
C GLU A 106 -8.55 -1.44 15.68
N PHE A 107 -7.51 -1.38 14.82
CA PHE A 107 -7.61 -0.72 13.52
C PHE A 107 -7.99 -1.69 12.41
N SER A 108 -9.15 -1.47 11.82
CA SER A 108 -9.61 -2.21 10.63
C SER A 108 -9.19 -1.50 9.36
N TYR A 109 -8.63 -2.25 8.42
CA TYR A 109 -8.22 -1.76 7.10
C TYR A 109 -8.54 -2.79 6.02
N THR A 110 -8.68 -2.34 4.79
CA THR A 110 -8.92 -3.19 3.63
C THR A 110 -7.73 -3.26 2.69
N HIS A 111 -6.84 -2.28 2.74
CA HIS A 111 -5.71 -2.13 1.84
C HIS A 111 -4.43 -1.79 2.58
N ILE A 112 -3.30 -2.22 2.02
CA ILE A 112 -1.96 -1.82 2.44
C ILE A 112 -1.22 -1.33 1.20
N THR A 113 -0.84 -0.05 1.17
CA THR A 113 0.03 0.48 0.11
C THR A 113 1.48 0.44 0.56
N LEU A 114 2.32 -0.19 -0.24
CA LEU A 114 3.77 -0.19 -0.10
C LEU A 114 4.35 0.79 -1.10
N ASN A 115 5.26 1.66 -0.65
CA ASN A 115 6.01 2.55 -1.55
C ASN A 115 7.50 2.42 -1.28
N ARG A 116 8.30 2.46 -2.34
CA ARG A 116 9.76 2.55 -2.27
C ARG A 116 10.21 3.87 -2.84
N ASN A 117 11.04 4.59 -2.10
CA ASN A 117 11.68 5.84 -2.51
C ASN A 117 10.70 6.89 -3.08
N LEU A 118 9.46 6.90 -2.58
CA LEU A 118 8.44 7.85 -3.01
C LEU A 118 8.42 9.08 -2.09
N ARG A 119 8.66 10.26 -2.66
CA ARG A 119 8.45 11.56 -2.04
C ARG A 119 7.17 12.18 -2.58
N CYS A 120 6.05 11.97 -1.87
CA CYS A 120 4.77 12.51 -2.29
C CYS A 120 4.74 14.03 -2.18
N LYS A 121 4.24 14.71 -3.22
CA LYS A 121 3.80 16.10 -3.11
C LYS A 121 2.52 16.21 -2.31
N ARG A 122 2.14 17.42 -1.90
CA ARG A 122 0.92 17.69 -1.14
C ARG A 122 -0.32 17.20 -1.89
N HIS A 123 -1.15 16.38 -1.22
CA HIS A 123 -2.36 15.79 -1.78
C HIS A 123 -3.31 15.32 -0.68
N ARG A 124 -4.53 14.91 -1.07
CA ARG A 124 -5.50 14.18 -0.26
C ARG A 124 -5.87 12.88 -0.97
N ASP A 125 -6.06 11.81 -0.20
CA ASP A 125 -6.49 10.49 -0.69
C ASP A 125 -8.04 10.39 -0.65
N LYS A 126 -8.71 11.10 -1.55
CA LYS A 126 -10.19 11.28 -1.58
C LYS A 126 -11.01 9.97 -1.61
N GLY A 127 -10.37 8.84 -1.97
CA GLY A 127 -11.02 7.52 -1.98
C GLY A 127 -10.92 6.78 -0.66
N ASN A 128 -10.20 7.29 0.35
CA ASN A 128 -10.06 6.64 1.64
C ASN A 128 -11.27 6.91 2.53
N LEU A 129 -11.60 5.93 3.38
CA LEU A 129 -12.66 6.00 4.39
C LEU A 129 -12.03 6.03 5.77
N GLY A 130 -12.17 7.14 6.48
CA GLY A 130 -11.65 7.29 7.83
C GLY A 130 -10.11 7.38 7.89
N PRO A 131 -9.54 7.05 9.07
CA PRO A 131 -8.11 7.19 9.32
C PRO A 131 -7.27 6.18 8.52
N SER A 132 -6.01 6.54 8.35
CA SER A 132 -4.93 5.70 7.83
C SER A 132 -3.80 5.64 8.84
N PHE A 133 -3.01 4.57 8.84
CA PHE A 133 -1.73 4.48 9.53
C PHE A 133 -0.59 4.35 8.54
N ILE A 134 0.46 5.14 8.72
CA ILE A 134 1.69 5.07 7.93
C ILE A 134 2.89 4.79 8.82
N ALA A 135 3.79 3.94 8.36
CA ALA A 135 5.11 3.74 8.96
C ALA A 135 6.21 3.76 7.88
N GLY A 136 7.40 4.24 8.27
CA GLY A 136 8.59 4.27 7.44
C GLY A 136 9.63 3.24 7.87
N PHE A 137 10.28 2.60 6.91
CA PHE A 137 11.29 1.55 7.10
C PHE A 137 12.50 1.84 6.21
N GLY A 138 13.68 1.49 6.69
CA GLY A 138 14.95 1.62 5.97
C GLY A 138 15.92 2.65 6.54
N PRO A 139 17.15 2.71 6.00
CA PRO A 139 18.21 3.58 6.49
C PRO A 139 18.12 4.99 5.87
N PHE A 140 16.99 5.67 6.03
CA PHE A 140 16.78 7.04 5.52
C PHE A 140 16.92 8.10 6.64
N LYS A 141 17.26 9.34 6.24
CA LYS A 141 17.28 10.53 7.10
C LYS A 141 16.32 11.59 6.54
N GLY A 142 15.55 12.27 7.39
CA GLY A 142 14.48 13.16 6.98
C GLY A 142 13.20 12.39 6.59
N GLY A 143 12.44 12.86 5.61
CA GLY A 143 11.26 12.17 5.09
C GLY A 143 10.06 12.16 6.05
N ALA A 144 9.97 13.15 6.93
CA ALA A 144 8.83 13.32 7.81
C ALA A 144 7.52 13.48 7.01
N LEU A 145 6.44 13.01 7.58
CA LEU A 145 5.08 13.24 7.07
C LEU A 145 4.59 14.58 7.60
N ILE A 146 4.24 15.49 6.70
CA ILE A 146 3.53 16.72 7.05
C ILE A 146 2.04 16.48 6.83
N VAL A 147 1.23 16.82 7.83
CA VAL A 147 -0.23 16.65 7.79
C VAL A 147 -0.90 17.95 8.22
N GLU A 148 -1.84 18.41 7.43
CA GLU A 148 -2.72 19.53 7.76
C GLU A 148 -3.53 19.24 9.02
N ARG A 149 -3.63 20.18 9.95
CA ARG A 149 -4.49 20.04 11.13
C ARG A 149 -5.96 20.05 10.75
N GLU A 150 -6.77 19.32 11.48
CA GLU A 150 -8.23 19.42 11.34
C GLU A 150 -8.67 20.86 11.61
N GLY A 151 -9.60 21.37 10.78
CA GLY A 151 -10.07 22.75 10.89
C GLY A 151 -9.14 23.83 10.31
N GLY A 152 -8.04 23.46 9.63
CA GLY A 152 -7.20 24.43 8.90
C GLY A 152 -6.19 25.22 9.75
N GLY A 153 -5.99 24.85 11.02
CA GLY A 153 -5.11 25.55 11.97
C GLY A 153 -3.60 25.25 11.82
N GLY A 154 -3.06 25.15 10.60
CA GLY A 154 -1.64 24.88 10.35
C GLY A 154 -1.34 23.41 10.08
N GLU A 155 -0.08 23.00 10.31
CA GLU A 155 0.43 21.67 9.99
C GLU A 155 1.03 20.98 11.23
N ARG A 156 1.12 19.66 11.16
CA ARG A 156 1.87 18.84 12.11
C ARG A 156 2.91 18.03 11.32
N GLU A 157 4.08 17.90 11.91
CA GLU A 157 5.17 17.10 11.38
C GLU A 157 5.30 15.82 12.21
N PHE A 158 5.41 14.67 11.52
CA PHE A 158 5.57 13.37 12.14
C PHE A 158 6.81 12.66 11.58
N ASP A 159 7.72 12.25 12.48
CA ASP A 159 8.72 11.26 12.15
C ASP A 159 8.04 9.88 12.06
N VAL A 160 7.99 9.32 10.85
CA VAL A 160 7.36 8.03 10.57
C VAL A 160 8.33 6.86 10.65
N ARG A 161 9.62 7.10 10.87
CA ARG A 161 10.65 6.05 10.92
C ARG A 161 10.46 5.17 12.15
N SER A 162 10.20 3.87 11.92
CA SER A 162 9.87 2.90 12.98
C SER A 162 8.68 3.31 13.85
N LYS A 163 7.74 4.09 13.30
CA LYS A 163 6.55 4.57 14.01
C LYS A 163 5.33 4.48 13.12
N LEU A 164 4.27 3.86 13.61
CA LEU A 164 2.93 3.94 13.02
C LEU A 164 2.29 5.27 13.44
N VAL A 165 1.98 6.12 12.48
CA VAL A 165 1.36 7.42 12.69
C VAL A 165 -0.03 7.42 12.06
N SER A 166 -1.05 7.79 12.83
CA SER A 166 -2.43 7.91 12.33
C SER A 166 -2.73 9.31 11.80
N PHE A 167 -3.39 9.38 10.66
CA PHE A 167 -3.90 10.62 10.05
C PHE A 167 -5.13 10.32 9.19
N ASN A 168 -5.91 11.32 8.85
CA ASN A 168 -7.03 11.14 7.92
C ASN A 168 -6.65 11.62 6.52
N GLY A 169 -6.13 10.70 5.70
CA GLY A 169 -5.66 11.02 4.34
C GLY A 169 -6.74 11.56 3.40
N ALA A 170 -8.03 11.26 3.66
CA ALA A 170 -9.14 11.75 2.84
C ALA A 170 -9.42 13.26 3.06
N THR A 171 -9.32 13.73 4.30
CA THR A 171 -9.69 15.09 4.72
C THR A 171 -8.49 15.99 4.95
N GLN A 172 -7.36 15.45 5.41
CA GLN A 172 -6.15 16.19 5.71
C GLN A 172 -5.17 16.15 4.54
N ALA A 173 -4.81 17.31 4.01
CA ALA A 173 -3.73 17.39 3.03
C ALA A 173 -2.41 16.97 3.67
N HIS A 174 -1.64 16.17 2.95
CA HIS A 174 -0.40 15.63 3.47
C HIS A 174 0.67 15.50 2.38
N GLU A 175 1.93 15.51 2.80
CA GLU A 175 3.10 15.38 1.94
C GLU A 175 4.30 14.77 2.66
N THR A 176 5.32 14.39 1.89
CA THR A 176 6.60 13.88 2.39
C THR A 176 7.68 14.96 2.28
N LYS A 177 8.34 15.30 3.38
CA LYS A 177 9.54 16.15 3.38
C LYS A 177 10.71 15.52 2.61
N PRO A 178 11.70 16.30 2.20
CA PRO A 178 12.94 15.77 1.64
C PRO A 178 13.58 14.73 2.54
N TYR A 179 14.22 13.75 1.94
CA TYR A 179 14.99 12.71 2.64
C TYR A 179 16.16 12.22 1.78
N THR A 180 17.07 11.52 2.42
CA THR A 180 18.19 10.81 1.78
C THR A 180 18.21 9.35 2.25
N GLY A 181 18.74 8.45 1.43
CA GLY A 181 18.82 7.02 1.71
C GLY A 181 17.61 6.21 1.21
N GLU A 182 17.66 4.90 1.42
CA GLU A 182 16.58 3.99 1.02
C GLU A 182 15.40 4.10 1.98
N ARG A 183 14.22 4.43 1.45
CA ARG A 183 13.01 4.65 2.22
C ARG A 183 11.86 3.81 1.68
N PHE A 184 11.32 2.96 2.53
CA PHE A 184 10.03 2.31 2.30
C PHE A 184 8.96 2.94 3.20
N THR A 185 7.71 2.97 2.72
CA THR A 185 6.55 3.26 3.56
C THR A 185 5.48 2.20 3.39
N VAL A 186 4.83 1.88 4.50
CA VAL A 186 3.68 1.00 4.57
C VAL A 186 2.50 1.83 5.06
N VAL A 187 1.42 1.86 4.29
CA VAL A 187 0.21 2.64 4.61
C VAL A 187 -0.98 1.70 4.69
N TYR A 188 -1.58 1.58 5.87
CA TYR A 188 -2.80 0.83 6.12
C TYR A 188 -4.00 1.76 6.04
N TYR A 189 -5.03 1.41 5.27
CA TYR A 189 -6.22 2.25 5.09
C TYR A 189 -7.43 1.44 4.61
N THR A 190 -8.61 2.02 4.76
CA THR A 190 -9.83 1.52 4.13
C THR A 190 -10.18 2.42 2.95
N SER A 191 -10.58 1.81 1.83
CA SER A 191 -11.04 2.54 0.64
C SER A 191 -12.38 2.00 0.18
N THR A 192 -13.19 2.85 -0.46
CA THR A 192 -14.39 2.40 -1.15
C THR A 192 -14.01 1.51 -2.32
N ILE A 193 -14.52 0.28 -2.32
CA ILE A 193 -14.55 -0.53 -3.54
C ILE A 193 -15.57 0.14 -4.46
N LYS A 194 -15.11 0.75 -5.55
CA LYS A 194 -16.04 1.25 -6.56
C LYS A 194 -16.67 0.03 -7.22
N PRO A 195 -18.02 -0.17 -7.14
CA PRO A 195 -18.65 -1.17 -7.95
C PRO A 195 -18.30 -0.88 -9.41
N ALA A 196 -17.96 -1.92 -10.17
CA ALA A 196 -17.72 -1.78 -11.59
C ALA A 196 -18.95 -1.04 -12.17
N SER A 197 -18.72 0.14 -12.77
CA SER A 197 -19.76 0.85 -13.49
C SER A 197 -20.33 -0.15 -14.48
N HIS A 198 -21.62 -0.44 -14.42
CA HIS A 198 -22.30 -1.32 -15.34
C HIS A 198 -22.03 -0.79 -16.76
N ALA A 199 -21.13 -1.44 -17.46
CA ALA A 199 -21.05 -1.30 -18.90
C ALA A 199 -22.36 -1.85 -19.43
N ARG A 200 -23.27 -0.98 -19.85
CA ARG A 200 -24.47 -1.38 -20.58
C ARG A 200 -24.01 -2.09 -21.84
N GLY A 201 -24.34 -3.37 -21.96
CA GLY A 201 -24.29 -4.14 -23.17
C GLY A 201 -22.98 -4.86 -23.45
N ALA A 202 -22.81 -6.05 -22.91
CA ALA A 202 -22.07 -7.15 -23.55
C ALA A 202 -22.67 -8.47 -23.07
N ALA A 203 -22.92 -9.35 -24.02
CA ALA A 203 -23.53 -10.66 -23.88
C ALA A 203 -22.80 -11.56 -22.88
N GLU A 204 -23.55 -12.49 -22.29
CA GLU A 204 -23.05 -13.62 -21.53
C GLU A 204 -22.05 -14.43 -22.35
N ASP A 205 -20.75 -14.27 -22.04
CA ASP A 205 -19.74 -15.23 -22.43
C ASP A 205 -19.31 -16.01 -21.19
N THR A 206 -19.63 -17.29 -21.22
CA THR A 206 -19.22 -18.31 -20.26
C THR A 206 -17.70 -18.40 -20.22
N VAL A 207 -17.08 -17.83 -19.19
CA VAL A 207 -15.63 -17.87 -19.00
C VAL A 207 -15.19 -19.27 -18.58
N GLN A 208 -14.63 -20.00 -19.52
CA GLN A 208 -13.81 -21.18 -19.25
C GLN A 208 -12.53 -20.75 -18.49
N PRO A 209 -12.06 -21.51 -17.50
CA PRO A 209 -10.81 -21.18 -16.78
C PRO A 209 -9.63 -21.23 -17.75
N SER A 210 -8.93 -20.10 -17.88
CA SER A 210 -7.81 -19.94 -18.82
C SER A 210 -6.67 -20.89 -18.48
N LYS A 211 -6.26 -21.71 -19.47
CA LYS A 211 -5.10 -22.63 -19.45
C LYS A 211 -3.74 -21.94 -19.20
N ASN A 212 -3.70 -20.62 -19.05
CA ASN A 212 -2.48 -19.83 -18.87
C ASN A 212 -1.89 -19.89 -17.44
N ILE A 213 -2.67 -20.22 -16.43
CA ILE A 213 -2.17 -20.32 -15.03
C ILE A 213 -1.30 -21.57 -14.87
N SER A 214 -1.66 -22.69 -15.50
CA SER A 214 -0.91 -23.95 -15.44
C SER A 214 0.49 -23.83 -16.05
N ASN A 215 0.64 -23.12 -17.17
CA ASN A 215 1.91 -22.99 -17.88
C ASN A 215 2.93 -22.10 -17.12
N ARG A 216 2.48 -21.05 -16.40
CA ARG A 216 3.37 -20.22 -15.58
C ARG A 216 3.87 -20.95 -14.34
N PHE A 217 3.03 -21.77 -13.70
CA PHE A 217 3.44 -22.63 -12.57
C PHE A 217 4.46 -23.68 -12.98
N GLN A 218 4.34 -24.26 -14.17
CA GLN A 218 5.30 -25.21 -14.74
C GLN A 218 6.66 -24.53 -15.04
N GLN A 219 6.65 -23.32 -15.61
CA GLN A 219 7.88 -22.57 -15.88
C GLN A 219 8.61 -22.10 -14.61
N MET A 220 7.89 -21.77 -13.54
CA MET A 220 8.53 -21.44 -12.25
C MET A 220 9.17 -22.68 -11.58
N LYS A 221 8.52 -23.85 -11.63
CA LYS A 221 9.10 -25.09 -11.11
C LYS A 221 10.38 -25.48 -11.86
N SER A 222 10.44 -25.31 -13.18
CA SER A 222 11.64 -25.60 -13.97
C SER A 222 12.79 -24.63 -13.68
N LYS A 223 12.52 -23.34 -13.44
CA LYS A 223 13.54 -22.35 -13.05
C LYS A 223 14.13 -22.60 -11.66
N LEU A 224 13.32 -23.04 -10.71
CA LEU A 224 13.77 -23.42 -9.36
C LEU A 224 14.59 -24.72 -9.37
N ALA A 225 14.22 -25.71 -10.19
CA ALA A 225 14.97 -26.97 -10.32
C ALA A 225 16.36 -26.76 -10.92
N ASN A 226 16.50 -25.84 -11.89
CA ASN A 226 17.79 -25.51 -12.54
C ASN A 226 18.72 -24.67 -11.67
N LYS A 227 18.21 -23.96 -10.64
CA LYS A 227 19.03 -23.19 -9.69
C LYS A 227 19.66 -24.06 -8.59
N LYS A 228 19.16 -25.29 -8.39
CA LYS A 228 19.74 -26.28 -7.42
C LYS A 228 20.81 -27.21 -8.01
N LYS A 229 21.12 -27.09 -9.31
CA LYS A 229 22.12 -27.90 -10.00
C LYS A 229 23.37 -27.13 -10.45
N ARG A 230 23.56 -25.92 -9.92
CA ARG A 230 24.80 -25.14 -10.09
C ARG A 230 25.44 -24.81 -8.76
#